data_687b1a623a2d95bf35d9665452630620
#
_entry.id   687b1a623a2d95bf35d9665452630620
#
_cell.length_a   1.000
_cell.length_b   1.000
_cell.length_c   1.000
_cell.angle_alpha   90.00
_cell.angle_beta   90.00
_cell.angle_gamma   90.00
#
_symmetry.space_group_name_H-M   'P 1'
#
loop_
_entity.id
_entity.type
_entity.pdbx_description
1 polymer ?
#
loop_
_entity_poly.entity_id
_entity_poly.type
_entity_poly.pdbx_seq_one_letter_code
_entity_poly.pdbx_strand_id
1 'polypeptide(L)'
;MKKASHSHNLLWSVLIGCIILDVLILLYLCVRGRIYYSPNGISSDALISILATFIGICTAFMLGAQIYSVYNRTQAEREYDDKLNDIVKWNKDSSSRHDHELQELNKSIKQFEKVKYSVNDALAGIHYNERKYLEGTLNVLLNIKTLTDNKGLFNKKECFSKLDFSIYVIAKNLKRYENDKDILEKNSKRVLEYKDKWNDIYATISFKTEEGEYIKGKLSKLNEIVNKLVDDLTAFQFNIKMNTVHIQMLQDMARD
;
A
#
# COMPACT_ATOMS: atom_id res chain seq x y z
N MET A 1 25.77 21.36 2.71
CA MET A 1 26.20 22.29 1.64
C MET A 1 26.75 23.65 2.08
N LYS A 2 26.74 24.09 3.34
CA LYS A 2 27.25 25.41 3.76
C LYS A 2 28.77 25.49 4.04
N LYS A 3 29.48 24.37 4.24
CA LYS A 3 30.93 24.39 4.56
C LYS A 3 31.86 24.62 3.35
N ALA A 4 31.49 24.18 2.16
CA ALA A 4 32.32 24.36 0.94
C ALA A 4 32.40 25.81 0.47
N SER A 5 31.36 26.64 0.70
CA SER A 5 31.35 28.06 0.38
C SER A 5 32.34 28.86 1.24
N HIS A 6 32.58 28.47 2.48
CA HIS A 6 33.45 29.19 3.40
C HIS A 6 34.94 29.04 3.03
N SER A 7 35.37 27.87 2.56
CA SER A 7 36.75 27.62 2.17
C SER A 7 37.12 28.36 0.86
N HIS A 8 36.18 28.46 -0.07
CA HIS A 8 36.37 29.17 -1.32
C HIS A 8 36.53 30.68 -1.09
N ASN A 9 35.72 31.25 -0.22
CA ASN A 9 35.82 32.68 0.13
C ASN A 9 37.12 33.00 0.88
N LEU A 10 37.61 32.07 1.71
CA LEU A 10 38.87 32.23 2.44
C LEU A 10 40.07 32.21 1.51
N LEU A 11 40.06 31.31 0.50
CA LEU A 11 41.11 31.26 -0.54
C LEU A 11 41.16 32.52 -1.38
N TRP A 12 40.02 33.05 -1.80
CA TRP A 12 39.93 34.30 -2.53
C TRP A 12 40.39 35.51 -1.69
N SER A 13 40.06 35.53 -0.41
CA SER A 13 40.50 36.59 0.52
C SER A 13 42.01 36.59 0.69
N VAL A 14 42.64 35.41 0.82
CA VAL A 14 44.08 35.26 0.92
C VAL A 14 44.77 35.66 -0.39
N LEU A 15 44.23 35.28 -1.55
CA LEU A 15 44.77 35.62 -2.86
C LEU A 15 44.72 37.15 -3.12
N ILE A 16 43.61 37.78 -2.79
CA ILE A 16 43.44 39.25 -2.88
C ILE A 16 44.39 39.93 -1.89
N GLY A 17 44.53 39.40 -0.67
CA GLY A 17 45.50 39.93 0.30
C GLY A 17 46.93 39.88 -0.17
N CYS A 18 47.37 38.79 -0.80
CA CYS A 18 48.68 38.65 -1.39
C CYS A 18 48.91 39.64 -2.55
N ILE A 19 47.93 39.79 -3.45
CA ILE A 19 48.02 40.75 -4.57
C ILE A 19 48.15 42.20 -4.04
N ILE A 20 47.37 42.55 -3.03
CA ILE A 20 47.47 43.89 -2.41
C ILE A 20 48.84 44.08 -1.77
N LEU A 21 49.37 43.08 -1.06
CA LEU A 21 50.70 43.14 -0.46
C LEU A 21 51.78 43.33 -1.51
N ASP A 22 51.70 42.61 -2.62
CA ASP A 22 52.64 42.69 -3.74
C ASP A 22 52.62 44.09 -4.39
N VAL A 23 51.45 44.65 -4.60
CA VAL A 23 51.31 46.02 -5.11
C VAL A 23 51.90 47.05 -4.16
N LEU A 24 51.69 46.86 -2.84
CA LEU A 24 52.27 47.75 -1.82
C LEU A 24 53.82 47.64 -1.77
N ILE A 25 54.36 46.44 -1.89
CA ILE A 25 55.82 46.21 -1.95
C ILE A 25 56.38 46.86 -3.20
N LEU A 26 55.78 46.70 -4.37
CA LEU A 26 56.17 47.33 -5.61
C LEU A 26 56.16 48.87 -5.51
N LEU A 27 55.07 49.43 -4.95
CA LEU A 27 54.97 50.86 -4.68
C LEU A 27 56.05 51.35 -3.74
N TYR A 28 56.30 50.61 -2.65
CA TYR A 28 57.36 50.93 -1.68
C TYR A 28 58.73 50.93 -2.35
N LEU A 29 59.04 49.91 -3.18
CA LEU A 29 60.32 49.85 -3.92
C LEU A 29 60.44 50.97 -4.97
N CYS A 30 59.39 51.34 -5.65
CA CYS A 30 59.37 52.47 -6.59
C CYS A 30 59.58 53.80 -5.88
N VAL A 31 58.97 54.05 -4.72
CA VAL A 31 59.17 55.27 -3.93
C VAL A 31 60.57 55.33 -3.34
N ARG A 32 61.05 54.21 -2.80
CA ARG A 32 62.40 54.12 -2.21
C ARG A 32 63.48 54.26 -3.30
N GLY A 33 63.25 53.64 -4.46
CA GLY A 33 64.17 53.84 -5.62
C GLY A 33 64.27 55.26 -6.10
N ARG A 34 63.23 56.07 -5.88
CA ARG A 34 63.30 57.56 -6.21
C ARG A 34 64.00 58.35 -5.12
N ILE A 35 64.04 57.90 -3.87
CA ILE A 35 64.67 58.66 -2.78
C ILE A 35 66.16 58.31 -2.61
N TYR A 36 66.63 57.15 -3.04
CA TYR A 36 68.05 56.78 -3.06
C TYR A 36 68.54 56.51 -4.48
N TYR A 37 68.63 57.51 -5.26
CA TYR A 37 69.40 57.46 -6.50
C TYR A 37 70.89 57.53 -6.15
N SER A 38 71.48 56.36 -5.83
CA SER A 38 72.93 56.20 -5.80
C SER A 38 73.46 56.15 -7.23
N PRO A 39 74.55 56.81 -7.56
CA PRO A 39 75.10 56.79 -8.92
C PRO A 39 75.55 55.41 -9.41
N ASN A 40 75.59 54.40 -8.52
CA ASN A 40 75.75 52.98 -8.84
C ASN A 40 74.36 52.29 -8.78
N GLY A 41 73.54 52.43 -9.80
CA GLY A 41 72.23 51.82 -9.89
C GLY A 41 72.23 50.33 -9.64
N ILE A 42 71.09 49.77 -9.12
CA ILE A 42 70.84 48.31 -9.03
C ILE A 42 71.17 47.72 -10.39
N SER A 43 72.16 46.81 -10.43
CA SER A 43 72.52 46.18 -11.71
C SER A 43 71.28 45.44 -12.26
N SER A 44 71.12 45.47 -13.57
CA SER A 44 70.02 44.80 -14.26
C SER A 44 69.92 43.30 -13.86
N ASP A 45 71.07 42.69 -13.52
CA ASP A 45 71.16 41.29 -13.08
C ASP A 45 70.54 41.09 -11.71
N ALA A 46 70.68 42.04 -10.75
CA ALA A 46 70.02 41.98 -9.45
C ALA A 46 68.51 42.11 -9.57
N LEU A 47 68.05 42.98 -10.49
CA LEU A 47 66.60 43.16 -10.73
C LEU A 47 65.98 41.94 -11.39
N ILE A 48 66.66 41.30 -12.34
CA ILE A 48 66.27 40.05 -12.98
C ILE A 48 66.22 38.92 -11.97
N SER A 49 67.19 38.79 -11.05
CA SER A 49 67.24 37.77 -10.01
C SER A 49 66.08 37.92 -9.02
N ILE A 50 65.74 39.13 -8.59
CA ILE A 50 64.60 39.41 -7.73
C ILE A 50 63.28 39.04 -8.44
N LEU A 51 63.14 39.41 -9.69
CA LEU A 51 61.96 39.11 -10.49
C LEU A 51 61.79 37.60 -10.72
N ALA A 52 62.90 36.90 -11.02
CA ALA A 52 62.89 35.44 -11.18
C ALA A 52 62.51 34.70 -9.89
N THR A 53 63.05 35.16 -8.74
CA THR A 53 62.70 34.61 -7.43
C THR A 53 61.21 34.81 -7.11
N PHE A 54 60.68 36.01 -7.40
CA PHE A 54 59.28 36.33 -7.20
C PHE A 54 58.36 35.46 -8.05
N ILE A 55 58.67 35.33 -9.35
CA ILE A 55 57.90 34.44 -10.27
C ILE A 55 57.95 33.00 -9.77
N GLY A 56 59.12 32.53 -9.28
CA GLY A 56 59.26 31.20 -8.73
C GLY A 56 58.36 30.95 -7.51
N ILE A 57 58.29 31.92 -6.59
CA ILE A 57 57.43 31.84 -5.40
C ILE A 57 55.94 31.82 -5.81
N CYS A 58 55.54 32.72 -6.69
CA CYS A 58 54.15 32.76 -7.18
C CYS A 58 53.76 31.45 -7.88
N THR A 59 54.63 30.91 -8.72
CA THR A 59 54.42 29.62 -9.39
C THR A 59 54.26 28.46 -8.39
N ALA A 60 55.12 28.40 -7.37
CA ALA A 60 55.06 27.41 -6.32
C ALA A 60 53.74 27.49 -5.53
N PHE A 61 53.27 28.70 -5.21
CA PHE A 61 51.98 28.92 -4.55
C PHE A 61 50.81 28.49 -5.42
N MET A 62 50.82 28.83 -6.71
CA MET A 62 49.74 28.39 -7.64
C MET A 62 49.69 26.87 -7.76
N LEU A 63 50.84 26.21 -7.92
CA LEU A 63 50.89 24.75 -7.97
C LEU A 63 50.41 24.12 -6.68
N GLY A 64 50.83 24.66 -5.53
CA GLY A 64 50.36 24.18 -4.21
C GLY A 64 48.84 24.32 -4.05
N ALA A 65 48.27 25.45 -4.46
CA ALA A 65 46.82 25.67 -4.41
C ALA A 65 46.05 24.73 -5.35
N GLN A 66 46.60 24.46 -6.54
CA GLN A 66 45.99 23.51 -7.49
C GLN A 66 46.00 22.07 -6.93
N ILE A 67 47.14 21.62 -6.40
CA ILE A 67 47.29 20.29 -5.77
C ILE A 67 46.31 20.14 -4.60
N TYR A 68 46.23 21.16 -3.74
CA TYR A 68 45.29 21.17 -2.63
C TYR A 68 43.81 21.13 -3.08
N SER A 69 43.47 21.88 -4.12
CA SER A 69 42.13 21.89 -4.71
C SER A 69 41.74 20.52 -5.29
N VAL A 70 42.66 19.87 -6.03
CA VAL A 70 42.45 18.51 -6.56
C VAL A 70 42.32 17.49 -5.44
N TYR A 71 43.17 17.55 -4.43
CA TYR A 71 43.10 16.66 -3.27
C TYR A 71 41.74 16.76 -2.54
N ASN A 72 41.33 17.98 -2.21
CA ASN A 72 40.03 18.20 -1.56
C ASN A 72 38.84 17.71 -2.41
N ARG A 73 38.92 17.91 -3.72
CA ARG A 73 37.89 17.44 -4.65
C ARG A 73 37.82 15.92 -4.67
N THR A 74 38.96 15.24 -4.75
CA THR A 74 39.02 13.77 -4.74
C THR A 74 38.54 13.19 -3.41
N GLN A 75 38.87 13.85 -2.30
CA GLN A 75 38.39 13.43 -0.99
C GLN A 75 36.86 13.60 -0.86
N ALA A 76 36.33 14.73 -1.33
CA ALA A 76 34.89 14.97 -1.35
C ALA A 76 34.14 13.96 -2.26
N GLU A 77 34.70 13.63 -3.42
CA GLU A 77 34.16 12.61 -4.32
C GLU A 77 34.10 11.23 -3.64
N ARG A 78 35.15 10.81 -2.94
CA ARG A 78 35.17 9.56 -2.17
C ARG A 78 34.12 9.54 -1.04
N GLU A 79 34.01 10.61 -0.27
CA GLU A 79 32.98 10.74 0.77
C GLU A 79 31.55 10.69 0.19
N TYR A 80 31.36 11.23 -1.00
CA TYR A 80 30.09 11.14 -1.72
C TYR A 80 29.78 9.73 -2.17
N ASP A 81 30.75 9.04 -2.75
CA ASP A 81 30.59 7.66 -3.21
C ASP A 81 30.32 6.70 -2.03
N ASP A 82 31.00 6.87 -0.91
CA ASP A 82 30.77 6.09 0.30
C ASP A 82 29.34 6.32 0.84
N LYS A 83 28.90 7.56 0.94
CA LYS A 83 27.52 7.88 1.35
C LYS A 83 26.47 7.37 0.37
N LEU A 84 26.75 7.41 -0.91
CA LEU A 84 25.86 6.88 -1.95
C LEU A 84 25.73 5.35 -1.82
N ASN A 85 26.84 4.66 -1.60
CA ASN A 85 26.87 3.22 -1.35
C ASN A 85 26.11 2.84 -0.08
N ASP A 86 26.24 3.62 0.98
CA ASP A 86 25.50 3.41 2.23
C ASP A 86 23.98 3.60 2.02
N ILE A 87 23.57 4.62 1.25
CA ILE A 87 22.16 4.85 0.91
C ILE A 87 21.61 3.70 0.05
N VAL A 88 22.36 3.24 -0.95
CA VAL A 88 21.96 2.11 -1.80
C VAL A 88 21.82 0.83 -0.97
N LYS A 89 22.76 0.56 -0.08
CA LYS A 89 22.70 -0.59 0.84
C LYS A 89 21.51 -0.49 1.77
N TRP A 90 21.28 0.68 2.39
CA TRP A 90 20.15 0.91 3.28
C TRP A 90 18.81 0.74 2.55
N ASN A 91 18.68 1.25 1.30
CA ASN A 91 17.48 1.07 0.47
C ASN A 91 17.24 -0.41 0.16
N LYS A 92 18.28 -1.16 -0.18
CA LYS A 92 18.17 -2.59 -0.45
C LYS A 92 17.75 -3.38 0.80
N ASP A 93 18.34 -3.09 1.94
CA ASP A 93 18.02 -3.73 3.22
C ASP A 93 16.60 -3.34 3.70
N SER A 94 16.19 -2.09 3.47
CA SER A 94 14.83 -1.61 3.77
C SER A 94 13.79 -2.28 2.87
N SER A 95 14.06 -2.39 1.56
CA SER A 95 13.17 -3.09 0.62
C SER A 95 13.01 -4.56 0.99
N SER A 96 14.11 -5.24 1.33
CA SER A 96 14.08 -6.65 1.74
C SER A 96 13.28 -6.87 3.04
N ARG A 97 13.38 -5.96 4.02
CA ARG A 97 12.56 -6.00 5.24
C ARG A 97 11.08 -5.78 4.92
N HIS A 98 10.78 -4.82 4.05
CA HIS A 98 9.41 -4.53 3.64
C HIS A 98 8.76 -5.72 2.92
N ASP A 99 9.51 -6.39 2.04
CA ASP A 99 9.05 -7.60 1.35
C ASP A 99 8.78 -8.75 2.34
N HIS A 100 9.63 -8.90 3.35
CA HIS A 100 9.42 -9.89 4.42
C HIS A 100 8.17 -9.56 5.26
N GLU A 101 7.99 -8.30 5.66
CA GLU A 101 6.81 -7.84 6.41
C GLU A 101 5.52 -8.05 5.61
N LEU A 102 5.53 -7.76 4.29
CA LEU A 102 4.41 -8.02 3.40
C LEU A 102 4.08 -9.52 3.29
N GLN A 103 5.08 -10.39 3.25
CA GLN A 103 4.88 -11.84 3.24
C GLN A 103 4.25 -12.32 4.55
N GLU A 104 4.74 -11.86 5.70
CA GLU A 104 4.17 -12.19 7.02
C GLU A 104 2.74 -11.66 7.18
N LEU A 105 2.47 -10.44 6.70
CA LEU A 105 1.13 -9.87 6.69
C LEU A 105 0.18 -10.72 5.82
N ASN A 106 0.58 -11.09 4.61
CA ASN A 106 -0.21 -11.95 3.73
C ASN A 106 -0.49 -13.33 4.33
N LYS A 107 0.48 -13.89 5.05
CA LYS A 107 0.31 -15.15 5.78
C LYS A 107 -0.71 -15.00 6.90
N SER A 108 -0.64 -13.91 7.65
CA SER A 108 -1.58 -13.60 8.74
C SER A 108 -3.00 -13.38 8.22
N ILE A 109 -3.16 -12.67 7.10
CA ILE A 109 -4.45 -12.48 6.42
C ILE A 109 -5.05 -13.84 6.02
N LYS A 110 -4.25 -14.72 5.41
CA LYS A 110 -4.72 -16.07 5.03
C LYS A 110 -5.14 -16.90 6.24
N GLN A 111 -4.42 -16.81 7.36
CA GLN A 111 -4.80 -17.49 8.60
C GLN A 111 -6.12 -16.94 9.15
N PHE A 112 -6.28 -15.63 9.16
CA PHE A 112 -7.53 -14.98 9.60
C PHE A 112 -8.72 -15.42 8.74
N GLU A 113 -8.60 -15.45 7.42
CA GLU A 113 -9.68 -15.92 6.54
C GLU A 113 -10.01 -17.41 6.73
N LYS A 114 -9.03 -18.26 7.06
CA LYS A 114 -9.28 -19.67 7.44
C LYS A 114 -10.07 -19.76 8.74
N VAL A 115 -9.73 -18.95 9.74
CA VAL A 115 -10.47 -18.89 11.00
C VAL A 115 -11.91 -18.45 10.76
N LYS A 116 -12.10 -17.39 9.97
CA LYS A 116 -13.42 -16.88 9.59
C LYS A 116 -14.26 -17.95 8.88
N TYR A 117 -13.67 -18.69 7.93
CA TYR A 117 -14.33 -19.83 7.29
C TYR A 117 -14.78 -20.86 8.33
N SER A 118 -13.90 -21.25 9.25
CA SER A 118 -14.21 -22.25 10.28
C SER A 118 -15.29 -21.78 11.26
N VAL A 119 -15.29 -20.50 11.62
CA VAL A 119 -16.33 -19.89 12.48
C VAL A 119 -17.69 -19.91 11.78
N ASN A 120 -17.75 -19.51 10.51
CA ASN A 120 -19.00 -19.56 9.73
C ASN A 120 -19.52 -20.99 9.58
N ASP A 121 -18.63 -21.97 9.39
CA ASP A 121 -19.00 -23.37 9.29
C ASP A 121 -19.58 -23.89 10.62
N ALA A 122 -18.96 -23.56 11.75
CA ALA A 122 -19.44 -23.89 13.08
C ALA A 122 -20.81 -23.23 13.37
N LEU A 123 -20.97 -21.94 13.03
CA LEU A 123 -22.24 -21.23 13.19
C LEU A 123 -23.33 -21.83 12.30
N ALA A 124 -23.02 -22.23 11.08
CA ALA A 124 -23.98 -22.95 10.23
C ALA A 124 -24.44 -24.26 10.91
N GLY A 125 -23.50 -25.01 11.45
CA GLY A 125 -23.82 -26.26 12.21
C GLY A 125 -24.74 -26.02 13.41
N ILE A 126 -24.46 -24.98 14.20
CA ILE A 126 -25.30 -24.57 15.33
C ILE A 126 -26.71 -24.21 14.86
N HIS A 127 -26.82 -23.36 13.85
CA HIS A 127 -28.12 -22.95 13.30
C HIS A 127 -28.93 -24.13 12.75
N TYR A 128 -28.29 -25.10 12.09
CA TYR A 128 -28.95 -26.29 11.60
C TYR A 128 -29.47 -27.18 12.76
N ASN A 129 -28.71 -27.28 13.82
CA ASN A 129 -29.13 -28.02 15.02
C ASN A 129 -30.31 -27.34 15.72
N GLU A 130 -30.35 -26.00 15.71
CA GLU A 130 -31.45 -25.20 16.23
C GLU A 130 -32.65 -25.09 15.28
N ARG A 131 -32.62 -25.77 14.12
CA ARG A 131 -33.61 -25.67 13.03
C ARG A 131 -33.75 -24.28 12.44
N LYS A 132 -32.75 -23.41 12.57
CA LYS A 132 -32.64 -22.10 11.96
C LYS A 132 -31.99 -22.24 10.58
N TYR A 133 -32.67 -22.91 9.67
CA TYR A 133 -32.07 -23.30 8.36
C TYR A 133 -31.65 -22.12 7.50
N LEU A 134 -32.40 -21.02 7.51
CA LEU A 134 -32.09 -19.84 6.70
C LEU A 134 -30.80 -19.17 7.19
N GLU A 135 -30.66 -18.96 8.48
CA GLU A 135 -29.47 -18.39 9.09
C GLU A 135 -28.24 -19.29 8.84
N GLY A 136 -28.41 -20.61 8.94
CA GLY A 136 -27.36 -21.56 8.59
C GLY A 136 -26.93 -21.46 7.12
N THR A 137 -27.86 -21.29 6.19
CA THR A 137 -27.51 -21.12 4.76
C THR A 137 -26.78 -19.82 4.49
N LEU A 138 -27.08 -18.72 5.20
CA LEU A 138 -26.32 -17.45 5.09
C LEU A 138 -24.85 -17.61 5.49
N ASN A 139 -24.59 -18.35 6.59
CA ASN A 139 -23.21 -18.62 7.01
C ASN A 139 -22.46 -19.48 5.98
N VAL A 140 -23.13 -20.44 5.35
CA VAL A 140 -22.54 -21.22 4.25
C VAL A 140 -22.30 -20.35 3.00
N LEU A 141 -23.18 -19.41 2.70
CA LEU A 141 -22.99 -18.44 1.60
C LEU A 141 -21.79 -17.53 1.88
N LEU A 142 -21.59 -17.08 3.10
CA LEU A 142 -20.39 -16.35 3.53
C LEU A 142 -19.12 -17.18 3.34
N ASN A 143 -19.18 -18.50 3.57
CA ASN A 143 -18.06 -19.39 3.28
C ASN A 143 -17.77 -19.48 1.77
N ILE A 144 -18.79 -19.54 0.92
CA ILE A 144 -18.61 -19.47 -0.54
C ILE A 144 -17.90 -18.17 -0.92
N LYS A 145 -18.37 -17.03 -0.39
CA LYS A 145 -17.73 -15.73 -0.61
C LYS A 145 -16.24 -15.76 -0.19
N THR A 146 -15.95 -16.26 0.99
CA THR A 146 -14.56 -16.37 1.48
C THR A 146 -13.69 -17.21 0.54
N LEU A 147 -14.21 -18.32 0.02
CA LEU A 147 -13.49 -19.19 -0.91
C LEU A 147 -13.25 -18.55 -2.30
N THR A 148 -14.20 -17.75 -2.78
CA THR A 148 -14.09 -17.08 -4.09
C THR A 148 -13.24 -15.82 -4.05
N ASP A 149 -13.21 -15.11 -2.93
CA ASP A 149 -12.47 -13.85 -2.80
C ASP A 149 -10.98 -14.09 -2.47
N ASN A 150 -10.64 -15.21 -1.83
CA ASN A 150 -9.29 -15.47 -1.31
C ASN A 150 -8.58 -16.62 -2.05
N LYS A 151 -7.95 -16.29 -3.18
CA LYS A 151 -7.14 -17.25 -3.95
C LYS A 151 -6.04 -17.90 -3.09
N GLY A 152 -5.99 -19.24 -3.14
CA GLY A 152 -4.95 -20.01 -2.44
C GLY A 152 -5.14 -20.07 -0.92
N LEU A 153 -6.35 -19.85 -0.42
CA LEU A 153 -6.72 -20.11 0.98
C LEU A 153 -6.63 -21.60 1.29
N PHE A 154 -7.08 -22.42 0.36
CA PHE A 154 -6.96 -23.87 0.34
C PHE A 154 -6.31 -24.31 -0.97
N ASN A 155 -5.85 -25.57 -1.05
CA ASN A 155 -5.43 -26.09 -2.35
C ASN A 155 -6.63 -26.19 -3.30
N LYS A 156 -6.38 -26.16 -4.61
CA LYS A 156 -7.44 -26.08 -5.63
C LYS A 156 -8.50 -27.18 -5.49
N LYS A 157 -8.08 -28.43 -5.31
CA LYS A 157 -8.98 -29.59 -5.16
C LYS A 157 -9.86 -29.47 -3.92
N GLU A 158 -9.26 -29.07 -2.81
CA GLU A 158 -9.97 -28.83 -1.54
C GLU A 158 -10.96 -27.68 -1.65
N CYS A 159 -10.58 -26.59 -2.32
CA CYS A 159 -11.44 -25.43 -2.53
C CYS A 159 -12.70 -25.81 -3.31
N PHE A 160 -12.56 -26.49 -4.45
CA PHE A 160 -13.71 -26.93 -5.25
C PHE A 160 -14.60 -27.93 -4.49
N SER A 161 -14.01 -28.88 -3.74
CA SER A 161 -14.77 -29.80 -2.91
C SER A 161 -15.59 -29.08 -1.83
N LYS A 162 -15.00 -28.06 -1.19
CA LYS A 162 -15.70 -27.23 -0.19
C LYS A 162 -16.81 -26.40 -0.84
N LEU A 163 -16.61 -25.85 -2.03
CA LEU A 163 -17.63 -25.13 -2.78
C LEU A 163 -18.82 -26.03 -3.15
N ASP A 164 -18.56 -27.22 -3.69
CA ASP A 164 -19.62 -28.19 -4.03
C ASP A 164 -20.42 -28.62 -2.78
N PHE A 165 -19.72 -28.90 -1.69
CA PHE A 165 -20.36 -29.22 -0.42
C PHE A 165 -21.23 -28.07 0.09
N SER A 166 -20.74 -26.84 0.03
CA SER A 166 -21.48 -25.65 0.43
C SER A 166 -22.76 -25.46 -0.40
N ILE A 167 -22.67 -25.59 -1.72
CA ILE A 167 -23.83 -25.54 -2.62
C ILE A 167 -24.84 -26.63 -2.29
N TYR A 168 -24.37 -27.86 -2.08
CA TYR A 168 -25.25 -28.98 -1.68
C TYR A 168 -25.97 -28.73 -0.36
N VAL A 169 -25.26 -28.22 0.64
CA VAL A 169 -25.84 -27.91 1.98
C VAL A 169 -26.92 -26.83 1.87
N ILE A 170 -26.67 -25.76 1.12
CA ILE A 170 -27.65 -24.69 0.87
C ILE A 170 -28.89 -25.27 0.17
N ALA A 171 -28.69 -25.97 -0.95
CA ALA A 171 -29.81 -26.55 -1.72
C ALA A 171 -30.68 -27.49 -0.87
N LYS A 172 -30.06 -28.37 -0.07
CA LYS A 172 -30.74 -29.30 0.82
C LYS A 172 -31.60 -28.59 1.87
N ASN A 173 -31.08 -27.51 2.45
CA ASN A 173 -31.79 -26.80 3.51
C ASN A 173 -32.88 -25.86 2.95
N LEU A 174 -32.66 -25.22 1.80
CA LEU A 174 -33.71 -24.46 1.11
C LEU A 174 -34.89 -25.37 0.70
N LYS A 175 -34.61 -26.58 0.18
CA LYS A 175 -35.65 -27.54 -0.18
C LYS A 175 -36.46 -28.02 1.05
N ARG A 176 -35.84 -28.18 2.22
CA ARG A 176 -36.54 -28.48 3.46
C ARG A 176 -37.51 -27.35 3.84
N TYR A 177 -37.08 -26.11 3.66
CA TYR A 177 -37.88 -24.92 3.97
C TYR A 177 -39.07 -24.78 3.01
N GLU A 178 -38.88 -25.04 1.72
CA GLU A 178 -39.93 -25.01 0.68
C GLU A 178 -41.08 -26.00 0.99
N ASN A 179 -40.76 -27.14 1.59
CA ASN A 179 -41.73 -28.18 1.88
C ASN A 179 -42.45 -28.02 3.23
N ASP A 180 -42.00 -27.09 4.08
CA ASP A 180 -42.54 -26.91 5.44
C ASP A 180 -43.35 -25.60 5.51
N LYS A 181 -44.64 -25.69 5.07
CA LYS A 181 -45.57 -24.55 5.04
C LYS A 181 -45.80 -23.93 6.42
N ASP A 182 -45.79 -24.72 7.49
CA ASP A 182 -45.97 -24.22 8.85
C ASP A 182 -44.83 -23.33 9.31
N ILE A 183 -43.59 -23.61 8.84
CA ILE A 183 -42.42 -22.80 9.11
C ILE A 183 -42.50 -21.47 8.30
N LEU A 184 -42.97 -21.51 7.05
CA LEU A 184 -43.17 -20.33 6.20
C LEU A 184 -44.19 -19.36 6.81
N GLU A 185 -45.34 -19.84 7.31
CA GLU A 185 -46.37 -19.00 7.95
C GLU A 185 -45.83 -18.26 9.19
N LYS A 186 -45.19 -19.00 10.09
CA LYS A 186 -44.69 -18.46 11.38
C LYS A 186 -43.50 -17.51 11.24
N ASN A 187 -42.79 -17.53 10.11
CA ASN A 187 -41.51 -16.81 9.94
C ASN A 187 -41.47 -15.84 8.74
N SER A 188 -42.63 -15.37 8.27
CA SER A 188 -42.74 -14.52 7.07
C SER A 188 -41.81 -13.30 7.09
N LYS A 189 -41.73 -12.58 8.22
CA LYS A 189 -40.83 -11.44 8.37
C LYS A 189 -39.35 -11.86 8.27
N ARG A 190 -38.99 -13.00 8.84
CA ARG A 190 -37.62 -13.54 8.77
C ARG A 190 -37.21 -13.95 7.35
N VAL A 191 -38.16 -14.40 6.52
CA VAL A 191 -37.88 -14.77 5.12
C VAL A 191 -37.55 -13.53 4.28
N LEU A 192 -38.24 -12.41 4.50
CA LEU A 192 -37.94 -11.14 3.83
C LEU A 192 -36.55 -10.62 4.27
N GLU A 193 -36.28 -10.58 5.56
CA GLU A 193 -34.96 -10.19 6.08
C GLU A 193 -33.85 -11.13 5.58
N TYR A 194 -34.15 -12.40 5.38
CA TYR A 194 -33.22 -13.38 4.80
C TYR A 194 -32.92 -13.06 3.34
N LYS A 195 -33.92 -12.75 2.52
CA LYS A 195 -33.72 -12.38 1.10
C LYS A 195 -32.79 -11.18 0.96
N ASP A 196 -33.00 -10.15 1.78
CA ASP A 196 -32.17 -8.95 1.74
C ASP A 196 -30.70 -9.29 2.09
N LYS A 197 -30.49 -10.02 3.18
CA LYS A 197 -29.15 -10.48 3.57
C LYS A 197 -28.51 -11.42 2.54
N TRP A 198 -29.31 -12.31 1.94
CA TRP A 198 -28.85 -13.20 0.88
C TRP A 198 -28.37 -12.39 -0.33
N ASN A 199 -29.17 -11.44 -0.79
CA ASN A 199 -28.85 -10.60 -1.93
C ASN A 199 -27.60 -9.74 -1.67
N ASP A 200 -27.47 -9.17 -0.47
CA ASP A 200 -26.30 -8.40 -0.06
C ASP A 200 -25.01 -9.24 -0.15
N ILE A 201 -25.04 -10.46 0.39
CA ILE A 201 -23.87 -11.36 0.33
C ILE A 201 -23.63 -11.80 -1.12
N TYR A 202 -24.68 -12.24 -1.84
CA TYR A 202 -24.60 -12.74 -3.20
C TYR A 202 -24.00 -11.69 -4.16
N ALA A 203 -24.40 -10.43 -4.04
CA ALA A 203 -23.89 -9.33 -4.86
C ALA A 203 -22.38 -9.06 -4.64
N THR A 204 -21.83 -9.46 -3.48
CA THR A 204 -20.43 -9.27 -3.16
C THR A 204 -19.54 -10.46 -3.55
N ILE A 205 -20.10 -11.57 -4.04
CA ILE A 205 -19.32 -12.75 -4.46
C ILE A 205 -18.57 -12.45 -5.76
N SER A 206 -17.28 -12.70 -5.77
CA SER A 206 -16.45 -12.50 -6.95
C SER A 206 -16.61 -13.65 -7.96
N PHE A 207 -17.33 -13.41 -9.04
CA PHE A 207 -17.45 -14.34 -10.17
C PHE A 207 -16.34 -14.20 -11.21
N LYS A 208 -15.36 -13.33 -10.99
CA LYS A 208 -14.20 -13.13 -11.89
C LYS A 208 -13.05 -14.09 -11.59
N THR A 209 -13.10 -14.78 -10.48
CA THR A 209 -12.10 -15.79 -10.09
C THR A 209 -12.46 -17.15 -10.71
N GLU A 210 -11.50 -18.07 -10.83
CA GLU A 210 -11.74 -19.44 -11.33
C GLU A 210 -12.77 -20.16 -10.46
N GLU A 211 -12.65 -19.99 -9.15
CA GLU A 211 -13.57 -20.54 -8.15
C GLU A 211 -14.98 -19.97 -8.31
N GLY A 212 -15.08 -18.66 -8.50
CA GLY A 212 -16.35 -17.97 -8.72
C GLY A 212 -17.03 -18.38 -10.02
N GLU A 213 -16.30 -18.46 -11.10
CA GLU A 213 -16.85 -18.92 -12.39
C GLU A 213 -17.34 -20.38 -12.31
N TYR A 214 -16.60 -21.25 -11.61
CA TYR A 214 -16.99 -22.65 -11.38
C TYR A 214 -18.37 -22.80 -10.72
N ILE A 215 -18.70 -21.96 -9.76
CA ILE A 215 -19.97 -22.06 -9.00
C ILE A 215 -21.09 -21.18 -9.54
N LYS A 216 -20.81 -20.25 -10.46
CA LYS A 216 -21.73 -19.21 -10.94
C LYS A 216 -23.09 -19.76 -11.34
N GLY A 217 -23.10 -20.77 -12.21
CA GLY A 217 -24.36 -21.38 -12.67
C GLY A 217 -25.15 -22.11 -11.58
N LYS A 218 -24.44 -22.75 -10.64
CA LYS A 218 -25.05 -23.45 -9.48
C LYS A 218 -25.66 -22.44 -8.50
N LEU A 219 -24.92 -21.36 -8.22
CA LEU A 219 -25.33 -20.32 -7.28
C LEU A 219 -26.47 -19.47 -7.84
N SER A 220 -26.50 -19.22 -9.17
CA SER A 220 -27.62 -18.55 -9.84
C SER A 220 -28.93 -19.34 -9.66
N LYS A 221 -28.91 -20.66 -9.80
CA LYS A 221 -30.09 -21.51 -9.53
C LYS A 221 -30.57 -21.41 -8.08
N LEU A 222 -29.63 -21.37 -7.11
CA LEU A 222 -30.00 -21.18 -5.71
C LEU A 222 -30.61 -19.80 -5.47
N ASN A 223 -30.11 -18.78 -6.14
CA ASN A 223 -30.67 -17.42 -6.07
C ASN A 223 -32.09 -17.37 -6.63
N GLU A 224 -32.38 -18.10 -7.69
CA GLU A 224 -33.76 -18.24 -8.25
C GLU A 224 -34.68 -18.92 -7.23
N ILE A 225 -34.23 -19.97 -6.56
CA ILE A 225 -35.00 -20.65 -5.50
C ILE A 225 -35.31 -19.69 -4.35
N VAL A 226 -34.33 -18.91 -3.87
CA VAL A 226 -34.53 -17.93 -2.81
C VAL A 226 -35.54 -16.86 -3.19
N ASN A 227 -35.47 -16.34 -4.42
CA ASN A 227 -36.45 -15.36 -4.91
C ASN A 227 -37.84 -15.95 -4.98
N LYS A 228 -37.98 -17.18 -5.49
CA LYS A 228 -39.26 -17.88 -5.57
C LYS A 228 -39.89 -18.11 -4.19
N LEU A 229 -39.11 -18.53 -3.21
CA LEU A 229 -39.57 -18.71 -1.82
C LEU A 229 -40.23 -17.43 -1.26
N VAL A 230 -39.67 -16.26 -1.60
CA VAL A 230 -40.21 -14.97 -1.15
C VAL A 230 -41.46 -14.58 -1.93
N ASP A 231 -41.49 -14.82 -3.24
CA ASP A 231 -42.64 -14.51 -4.08
C ASP A 231 -43.84 -15.37 -3.66
N ASP A 232 -43.64 -16.66 -3.40
CA ASP A 232 -44.68 -17.58 -2.89
C ASP A 232 -45.18 -17.14 -1.50
N LEU A 233 -44.29 -16.68 -0.62
CA LEU A 233 -44.66 -16.15 0.69
C LEU A 233 -45.46 -14.86 0.59
N THR A 234 -45.06 -13.96 -0.28
CA THR A 234 -45.77 -12.67 -0.50
C THR A 234 -47.16 -12.90 -1.03
N ALA A 235 -47.30 -13.83 -1.99
CA ALA A 235 -48.63 -14.24 -2.51
C ALA A 235 -49.48 -14.87 -1.42
N PHE A 236 -48.89 -15.72 -0.55
CA PHE A 236 -49.59 -16.34 0.58
C PHE A 236 -50.06 -15.29 1.60
N GLN A 237 -49.22 -14.34 1.99
CA GLN A 237 -49.61 -13.24 2.90
C GLN A 237 -50.72 -12.37 2.32
N PHE A 238 -50.66 -12.07 1.04
CA PHE A 238 -51.72 -11.31 0.34
C PHE A 238 -53.06 -12.06 0.41
N ASN A 239 -53.06 -13.37 0.15
CA ASN A 239 -54.24 -14.20 0.21
C ASN A 239 -54.85 -14.29 1.64
N ILE A 240 -54.00 -14.41 2.69
CA ILE A 240 -54.49 -14.37 4.08
C ILE A 240 -55.15 -13.02 4.37
N LYS A 241 -54.49 -11.91 3.99
CA LYS A 241 -55.02 -10.54 4.22
C LYS A 241 -56.35 -10.32 3.52
N MET A 242 -56.46 -10.77 2.27
CA MET A 242 -57.72 -10.68 1.52
C MET A 242 -58.82 -11.54 2.15
N ASN A 243 -58.53 -12.76 2.58
CA ASN A 243 -59.48 -13.61 3.28
C ASN A 243 -59.94 -13.01 4.62
N THR A 244 -59.02 -12.39 5.37
CA THR A 244 -59.36 -11.70 6.63
C THR A 244 -60.29 -10.51 6.39
N VAL A 245 -59.99 -9.70 5.37
CA VAL A 245 -60.84 -8.56 4.97
C VAL A 245 -62.23 -9.07 4.53
N HIS A 246 -62.31 -10.15 3.75
CA HIS A 246 -63.56 -10.72 3.28
C HIS A 246 -64.39 -11.27 4.46
N ILE A 247 -63.80 -11.97 5.43
CA ILE A 247 -64.47 -12.44 6.65
C ILE A 247 -64.97 -11.25 7.47
N GLN A 248 -64.19 -10.18 7.58
CA GLN A 248 -64.61 -8.97 8.31
C GLN A 248 -65.81 -8.27 7.64
N MET A 249 -65.79 -8.15 6.32
CA MET A 249 -66.94 -7.62 5.55
C MET A 249 -68.21 -8.46 5.74
N LEU A 250 -68.07 -9.79 5.73
CA LEU A 250 -69.19 -10.71 5.99
C LEU A 250 -69.72 -10.58 7.41
N GLN A 251 -68.86 -10.39 8.41
CA GLN A 251 -69.28 -10.14 9.79
C GLN A 251 -69.97 -8.80 9.98
N ASP A 252 -69.52 -7.78 9.28
CA ASP A 252 -70.14 -6.45 9.35
C ASP A 252 -71.51 -6.46 8.66
N MET A 253 -71.64 -7.14 7.50
CA MET A 253 -72.94 -7.31 6.83
C MET A 253 -73.93 -8.19 7.64
N ALA A 254 -73.50 -9.04 8.53
CA ALA A 254 -74.36 -9.85 9.39
C ALA A 254 -74.79 -9.12 10.68
N ARG A 255 -74.29 -7.93 10.95
CA ARG A 255 -74.62 -7.07 12.10
C ARG A 255 -75.62 -5.99 11.79
N ASP A 256 -75.78 -5.67 10.51
CA ASP A 256 -76.83 -4.79 9.97
C ASP A 256 -78.10 -5.60 9.70
#